data_e25a97bf9c5f2d5f651f1c15d6008817
#
_entry.id   e25a97bf9c5f2d5f651f1c15d6008817
#
_cell.length_a   1.000
_cell.length_b   1.000
_cell.length_c   1.000
_cell.angle_alpha   90.00
_cell.angle_beta   90.00
_cell.angle_gamma   90.00
#
_symmetry.space_group_name_H-M   'P 1'
#
loop_
_entity.id
_entity.type
_entity.pdbx_description
1 polymer ?
#
loop_
_entity_poly.entity_id
_entity_poly.type
_entity_poly.pdbx_seq_one_letter_code
_entity_poly.pdbx_strand_id
1 'polypeptide(L)'
;PHLAHKAIHVAGTNGKGSTVQFLRAILTEEGYRVRTFTSPHLISITERIEGITEEEFVECYQIVRNACEHAVQKNLQHLSYFEFLFAMAAVYFSKLELDYVIYETGLGGRLDATNVLVPVLTIITEIGLDHMKYLGNTIEAIAGEKAGIIKTGVPVVYHTGSLEADAVVKNQAEALAAEAINVAN
;
A
#
# COMPACT_ATOMS: atom_id res chain seq x y z
N PRO A 1 -2.61 -7.94 -14.34
CA PRO A 1 -2.31 -6.83 -15.22
C PRO A 1 -1.02 -6.16 -14.71
N HIS A 2 -0.04 -5.99 -15.60
CA HIS A 2 1.13 -5.19 -15.27
C HIS A 2 0.65 -3.74 -15.16
N LEU A 3 0.81 -3.15 -13.98
CA LEU A 3 0.52 -1.73 -13.80
C LEU A 3 1.49 -0.94 -14.66
N ALA A 4 0.97 -0.05 -15.51
CA ALA A 4 1.80 0.75 -16.42
C ALA A 4 2.56 1.88 -15.67
N HIS A 5 2.14 2.20 -14.44
CA HIS A 5 2.73 3.22 -13.57
C HIS A 5 3.70 2.61 -12.56
N LYS A 6 4.60 3.45 -12.04
CA LYS A 6 5.48 3.10 -10.92
C LYS A 6 4.69 3.13 -9.61
N ALA A 7 4.76 2.05 -8.83
CA ALA A 7 4.12 2.00 -7.52
C ALA A 7 5.09 2.46 -6.43
N ILE A 8 4.59 3.25 -5.47
CA ILE A 8 5.24 3.54 -4.19
C ILE A 8 4.37 2.92 -3.11
N HIS A 9 4.96 2.13 -2.21
CA HIS A 9 4.20 1.34 -1.24
C HIS A 9 4.49 1.80 0.18
N VAL A 10 3.44 2.15 0.94
CA VAL A 10 3.55 2.78 2.26
C VAL A 10 2.87 1.92 3.32
N ALA A 11 3.65 1.49 4.34
CA ALA A 11 3.15 0.83 5.54
C ALA A 11 3.52 1.62 6.81
N GLY A 12 2.89 1.29 7.93
CA GLY A 12 3.13 1.91 9.23
C GLY A 12 1.92 1.76 10.14
N THR A 13 2.04 2.16 11.39
CA THR A 13 0.92 2.29 12.32
C THR A 13 0.32 3.68 12.15
N ASN A 14 1.08 4.72 12.42
CA ASN A 14 0.68 6.11 12.30
C ASN A 14 1.40 6.80 11.12
N GLY A 15 0.83 7.89 10.62
CA GLY A 15 1.48 8.76 9.65
C GLY A 15 1.43 8.28 8.19
N LYS A 16 0.90 7.09 7.88
CA LYS A 16 0.80 6.59 6.49
C LYS A 16 0.10 7.58 5.55
N GLY A 17 -1.16 7.92 5.87
CA GLY A 17 -1.97 8.83 5.05
C GLY A 17 -1.33 10.21 4.89
N SER A 18 -0.74 10.78 5.95
CA SER A 18 -0.02 12.07 5.86
C SER A 18 1.19 11.96 4.94
N THR A 19 2.00 10.91 5.06
CA THR A 19 3.15 10.65 4.19
C THR A 19 2.71 10.50 2.73
N VAL A 20 1.64 9.76 2.47
CA VAL A 20 1.05 9.62 1.14
C VAL A 20 0.68 10.98 0.56
N GLN A 21 -0.01 11.84 1.32
CA GLN A 21 -0.46 13.15 0.84
C GLN A 21 0.71 14.13 0.61
N PHE A 22 1.70 14.16 1.49
CA PHE A 22 2.90 14.99 1.28
C PHE A 22 3.69 14.54 0.05
N LEU A 23 3.93 13.26 -0.10
CA LEU A 23 4.66 12.74 -1.24
C LEU A 23 3.89 12.96 -2.56
N ARG A 24 2.57 12.76 -2.54
CA ARG A 24 1.70 13.07 -3.67
C ARG A 24 1.82 14.54 -4.07
N ALA A 25 1.76 15.47 -3.10
CA ALA A 25 1.86 16.91 -3.37
C ALA A 25 3.22 17.28 -3.98
N ILE A 26 4.32 16.77 -3.41
CA ILE A 26 5.69 17.02 -3.90
C ILE A 26 5.84 16.50 -5.35
N LEU A 27 5.45 15.27 -5.61
CA LEU A 27 5.58 14.70 -6.96
C LEU A 27 4.68 15.42 -7.98
N THR A 28 3.50 15.88 -7.56
CA THR A 28 2.62 16.66 -8.44
C THR A 28 3.22 18.03 -8.77
N GLU A 29 3.83 18.71 -7.80
CA GLU A 29 4.51 20.00 -8.01
C GLU A 29 5.73 19.85 -8.96
N GLU A 30 6.40 18.72 -8.90
CA GLU A 30 7.48 18.33 -9.84
C GLU A 30 6.97 17.93 -11.24
N GLY A 31 5.65 18.01 -11.49
CA GLY A 31 5.04 17.78 -12.80
C GLY A 31 4.68 16.33 -13.10
N TYR A 32 4.77 15.41 -12.13
CA TYR A 32 4.35 14.02 -12.33
C TYR A 32 2.84 13.85 -12.19
N ARG A 33 2.27 12.94 -12.99
CA ARG A 33 0.88 12.52 -12.88
C ARG A 33 0.76 11.45 -11.80
N VAL A 34 0.22 11.84 -10.64
CA VAL A 34 0.19 11.00 -9.43
C VAL A 34 -1.24 10.76 -9.00
N ARG A 35 -1.52 9.56 -8.51
CA ARG A 35 -2.75 9.19 -7.81
C ARG A 35 -2.42 8.41 -6.56
N THR A 36 -3.40 8.30 -5.65
CA THR A 36 -3.24 7.60 -4.39
C THR A 36 -4.36 6.59 -4.16
N PHE A 37 -4.00 5.48 -3.49
CA PHE A 37 -4.93 4.54 -2.88
C PHE A 37 -4.72 4.58 -1.38
N THR A 38 -5.74 4.97 -0.61
CA THR A 38 -5.63 5.23 0.84
C THR A 38 -6.75 4.58 1.63
N SER A 39 -6.56 4.45 2.95
CA SER A 39 -7.58 3.94 3.88
C SER A 39 -7.34 4.43 5.31
N PRO A 40 -8.43 4.62 6.09
CA PRO A 40 -9.85 4.58 5.69
C PRO A 40 -10.29 5.85 4.96
N HIS A 41 -11.54 5.90 4.48
CA HIS A 41 -12.20 7.13 4.05
C HIS A 41 -12.84 7.86 5.24
N LEU A 42 -13.11 9.14 5.09
CA LEU A 42 -13.78 9.97 6.11
C LEU A 42 -15.29 10.11 5.84
N ILE A 43 -15.68 10.36 4.60
CA ILE A 43 -17.06 10.65 4.19
C ILE A 43 -17.52 9.64 3.13
N SER A 44 -16.79 9.53 2.01
CA SER A 44 -17.17 8.69 0.87
C SER A 44 -16.13 7.61 0.58
N ILE A 45 -16.60 6.43 0.22
CA ILE A 45 -15.75 5.31 -0.19
C ILE A 45 -14.87 5.66 -1.40
N THR A 46 -15.30 6.58 -2.25
CA THR A 46 -14.55 7.04 -3.43
C THR A 46 -13.24 7.75 -3.07
N GLU A 47 -13.15 8.33 -1.86
CA GLU A 47 -11.91 8.95 -1.36
C GLU A 47 -10.71 7.98 -1.35
N ARG A 48 -10.98 6.66 -1.25
CA ARG A 48 -9.92 5.65 -1.22
C ARG A 48 -9.21 5.49 -2.55
N ILE A 49 -9.86 5.87 -3.65
CA ILE A 49 -9.33 5.79 -5.02
C ILE A 49 -9.33 7.20 -5.59
N GLU A 50 -8.23 7.90 -5.45
CA GLU A 50 -8.15 9.31 -5.78
C GLU A 50 -8.55 9.60 -7.23
N GLY A 51 -9.49 10.54 -7.40
CA GLY A 51 -9.94 11.06 -8.69
C GLY A 51 -11.01 10.24 -9.38
N ILE A 52 -11.47 9.13 -8.77
CA ILE A 52 -12.55 8.32 -9.33
C ILE A 52 -13.91 9.02 -9.15
N THR A 53 -14.71 9.12 -10.21
CA THR A 53 -16.10 9.58 -10.12
C THR A 53 -17.01 8.46 -9.63
N GLU A 54 -18.25 8.79 -9.25
CA GLU A 54 -19.23 7.77 -8.83
C GLU A 54 -19.57 6.80 -9.97
N GLU A 55 -19.67 7.30 -11.20
CA GLU A 55 -19.92 6.51 -12.40
C GLU A 55 -18.78 5.52 -12.66
N GLU A 56 -17.53 6.01 -12.66
CA GLU A 56 -16.33 5.16 -12.83
C GLU A 56 -16.18 4.15 -11.70
N PHE A 57 -16.56 4.52 -10.47
CA PHE A 57 -16.57 3.60 -9.33
C PHE A 57 -17.54 2.44 -9.57
N VAL A 58 -18.75 2.72 -10.06
CA VAL A 58 -19.74 1.69 -10.40
C VAL A 58 -19.25 0.80 -11.55
N GLU A 59 -18.61 1.38 -12.58
CA GLU A 59 -18.02 0.61 -13.68
C GLU A 59 -16.92 -0.34 -13.16
N CYS A 60 -15.99 0.17 -12.35
CA CYS A 60 -14.91 -0.64 -11.78
C CYS A 60 -15.47 -1.74 -10.86
N TYR A 61 -16.51 -1.43 -10.07
CA TYR A 61 -17.21 -2.41 -9.26
C TYR A 61 -17.77 -3.55 -10.11
N GLN A 62 -18.45 -3.25 -11.22
CA GLN A 62 -19.02 -4.27 -12.11
C GLN A 62 -17.94 -5.17 -12.73
N ILE A 63 -16.82 -4.58 -13.16
CA ILE A 63 -15.68 -5.33 -13.72
C ILE A 63 -15.12 -6.31 -12.70
N VAL A 64 -14.83 -5.82 -11.48
CA VAL A 64 -14.24 -6.66 -10.41
C VAL A 64 -15.24 -7.71 -9.94
N ARG A 65 -16.51 -7.35 -9.78
CA ARG A 65 -17.58 -8.28 -9.42
C ARG A 65 -17.68 -9.44 -10.41
N ASN A 66 -17.73 -9.15 -11.70
CA ASN A 66 -17.80 -10.19 -12.74
C ASN A 66 -16.58 -11.10 -12.67
N ALA A 67 -15.37 -10.55 -12.45
CA ALA A 67 -14.15 -11.34 -12.29
C ALA A 67 -14.23 -12.24 -11.03
N CYS A 68 -14.76 -11.73 -9.92
CA CYS A 68 -14.95 -12.52 -8.69
C CYS A 68 -15.96 -13.65 -8.89
N GLU A 69 -17.09 -13.41 -9.55
CA GLU A 69 -18.09 -14.45 -9.85
C GLU A 69 -17.47 -15.58 -10.68
N HIS A 70 -16.66 -15.27 -11.70
CA HIS A 70 -15.92 -16.27 -12.47
C HIS A 70 -14.88 -17.02 -11.62
N ALA A 71 -14.18 -16.33 -10.70
CA ALA A 71 -13.21 -16.96 -9.82
C ALA A 71 -13.89 -17.95 -8.84
N VAL A 72 -15.03 -17.57 -8.27
CA VAL A 72 -15.82 -18.44 -7.38
C VAL A 72 -16.33 -19.69 -8.12
N GLN A 73 -16.75 -19.57 -9.37
CA GLN A 73 -17.11 -20.73 -10.20
C GLN A 73 -15.95 -21.72 -10.42
N LYS A 74 -14.71 -21.25 -10.27
CA LYS A 74 -13.47 -22.07 -10.30
C LYS A 74 -12.99 -22.50 -8.90
N ASN A 75 -13.87 -22.46 -7.89
CA ASN A 75 -13.57 -22.78 -6.49
C ASN A 75 -12.49 -21.91 -5.83
N LEU A 76 -12.30 -20.68 -6.31
CA LEU A 76 -11.49 -19.69 -5.62
C LEU A 76 -12.31 -18.93 -4.57
N GLN A 77 -11.65 -18.43 -3.54
CA GLN A 77 -12.32 -17.67 -2.48
C GLN A 77 -12.78 -16.30 -3.00
N HIS A 78 -13.86 -15.79 -2.42
CA HIS A 78 -14.33 -14.43 -2.66
C HIS A 78 -13.35 -13.43 -2.03
N LEU A 79 -13.11 -12.30 -2.71
CA LEU A 79 -12.30 -11.22 -2.16
C LEU A 79 -12.93 -10.62 -0.89
N SER A 80 -12.11 -10.29 0.09
CA SER A 80 -12.50 -9.43 1.20
C SER A 80 -12.85 -8.02 0.72
N TYR A 81 -13.47 -7.22 1.58
CA TYR A 81 -13.83 -5.83 1.25
C TYR A 81 -12.62 -4.99 0.80
N PHE A 82 -11.50 -5.10 1.49
CA PHE A 82 -10.31 -4.33 1.16
C PHE A 82 -9.63 -4.83 -0.13
N GLU A 83 -9.54 -6.14 -0.33
CA GLU A 83 -9.04 -6.74 -1.57
C GLU A 83 -9.88 -6.33 -2.79
N PHE A 84 -11.20 -6.25 -2.61
CA PHE A 84 -12.12 -5.82 -3.66
C PHE A 84 -11.88 -4.36 -4.05
N LEU A 85 -11.74 -3.46 -3.06
CA LEU A 85 -11.43 -2.05 -3.31
C LEU A 85 -10.07 -1.84 -3.95
N PHE A 86 -9.06 -2.59 -3.52
CA PHE A 86 -7.74 -2.56 -4.15
C PHE A 86 -7.80 -3.03 -5.61
N ALA A 87 -8.55 -4.09 -5.90
CA ALA A 87 -8.77 -4.55 -7.28
C ALA A 87 -9.48 -3.48 -8.13
N MET A 88 -10.47 -2.77 -7.57
CA MET A 88 -11.13 -1.65 -8.26
C MET A 88 -10.14 -0.51 -8.54
N ALA A 89 -9.29 -0.16 -7.57
CA ALA A 89 -8.25 0.85 -7.76
C ALA A 89 -7.28 0.45 -8.88
N ALA A 90 -6.84 -0.81 -8.91
CA ALA A 90 -5.98 -1.33 -9.98
C ALA A 90 -6.64 -1.25 -11.36
N VAL A 91 -7.93 -1.55 -11.46
CA VAL A 91 -8.71 -1.41 -12.70
C VAL A 91 -8.80 0.06 -13.12
N TYR A 92 -9.13 0.96 -12.19
CA TYR A 92 -9.25 2.39 -12.48
C TYR A 92 -7.93 2.99 -12.93
N PHE A 93 -6.86 2.81 -12.16
CA PHE A 93 -5.55 3.37 -12.47
C PHE A 93 -4.95 2.79 -13.76
N SER A 94 -5.32 1.57 -14.15
CA SER A 94 -4.86 1.00 -15.42
C SER A 94 -5.44 1.68 -16.66
N LYS A 95 -6.53 2.45 -16.52
CA LYS A 95 -7.16 3.24 -17.59
C LYS A 95 -6.51 4.63 -17.75
N LEU A 96 -5.67 5.04 -16.79
CA LEU A 96 -5.07 6.37 -16.75
C LEU A 96 -3.60 6.33 -17.15
N GLU A 97 -3.13 7.42 -17.75
CA GLU A 97 -1.71 7.65 -17.99
C GLU A 97 -1.09 8.27 -16.74
N LEU A 98 -0.52 7.45 -15.86
CA LEU A 98 0.09 7.86 -14.59
C LEU A 98 1.59 7.57 -14.58
N ASP A 99 2.36 8.46 -13.95
CA ASP A 99 3.78 8.24 -13.69
C ASP A 99 3.96 7.45 -12.40
N TYR A 100 3.21 7.82 -11.35
CA TYR A 100 3.25 7.16 -10.04
C TYR A 100 1.84 6.92 -9.48
N VAL A 101 1.72 5.81 -8.74
CA VAL A 101 0.62 5.62 -7.79
C VAL A 101 1.20 5.25 -6.43
N ILE A 102 0.73 5.95 -5.39
CA ILE A 102 1.15 5.73 -4.01
C ILE A 102 0.07 4.89 -3.33
N TYR A 103 0.44 3.70 -2.88
CA TYR A 103 -0.47 2.74 -2.25
C TYR A 103 -0.22 2.67 -0.75
N GLU A 104 -1.24 2.96 0.04
CA GLU A 104 -1.25 2.74 1.48
C GLU A 104 -1.72 1.31 1.80
N THR A 105 -1.01 0.59 2.70
CA THR A 105 -1.48 -0.69 3.22
C THR A 105 -2.73 -0.51 4.07
N GLY A 106 -3.66 -1.46 4.01
CA GLY A 106 -4.84 -1.48 4.88
C GLY A 106 -4.50 -1.95 6.29
N LEU A 107 -3.84 -3.11 6.41
CA LEU A 107 -3.47 -3.71 7.69
C LEU A 107 -2.15 -4.48 7.58
N GLY A 108 -1.22 -4.16 8.48
CA GLY A 108 0.08 -4.85 8.52
C GLY A 108 0.93 -4.50 7.30
N GLY A 109 1.21 -5.47 6.46
CA GLY A 109 1.98 -5.33 5.22
C GLY A 109 2.14 -6.67 4.50
N ARG A 110 2.78 -7.65 5.13
CA ARG A 110 3.14 -8.95 4.53
C ARG A 110 1.95 -9.69 3.89
N LEU A 111 0.80 -9.67 4.53
CA LEU A 111 -0.45 -10.30 4.07
C LEU A 111 -1.48 -9.29 3.58
N ASP A 112 -1.10 -8.02 3.42
CA ASP A 112 -2.01 -7.00 2.89
C ASP A 112 -2.28 -7.22 1.40
N ALA A 113 -3.50 -6.89 0.97
CA ALA A 113 -3.89 -7.01 -0.44
C ALA A 113 -2.97 -6.26 -1.40
N THR A 114 -2.41 -5.12 -0.94
CA THR A 114 -1.49 -4.30 -1.74
C THR A 114 -0.11 -4.93 -1.90
N ASN A 115 0.23 -5.99 -1.14
CA ASN A 115 1.56 -6.61 -1.17
C ASN A 115 1.86 -7.44 -2.43
N VAL A 116 0.91 -7.55 -3.35
CA VAL A 116 1.13 -8.11 -4.69
C VAL A 116 1.89 -7.13 -5.61
N LEU A 117 2.04 -5.87 -5.19
CA LEU A 117 2.77 -4.85 -5.93
C LEU A 117 4.28 -5.12 -5.91
N VAL A 118 4.95 -4.71 -6.99
CA VAL A 118 6.40 -4.57 -7.06
C VAL A 118 6.69 -3.07 -7.14
N PRO A 119 6.91 -2.39 -6.02
CA PRO A 119 7.11 -0.95 -5.99
C PRO A 119 8.52 -0.55 -6.46
N VAL A 120 8.68 0.72 -6.82
CA VAL A 120 10.01 1.32 -7.04
C VAL A 120 10.60 1.90 -5.75
N LEU A 121 9.75 2.09 -4.73
CA LEU A 121 10.13 2.61 -3.41
C LEU A 121 9.16 2.04 -2.37
N THR A 122 9.70 1.60 -1.25
CA THR A 122 8.95 1.23 -0.05
C THR A 122 9.14 2.29 1.02
N ILE A 123 8.08 2.64 1.74
CA ILE A 123 8.14 3.59 2.87
C ILE A 123 7.52 2.92 4.10
N ILE A 124 8.21 2.99 5.24
CA ILE A 124 7.69 2.51 6.52
C ILE A 124 7.70 3.68 7.51
N THR A 125 6.51 4.11 7.90
CA THR A 125 6.29 5.18 8.86
C THR A 125 6.33 4.66 10.29
N GLU A 126 5.97 5.48 11.27
CA GLU A 126 5.94 5.13 12.68
C GLU A 126 5.25 3.77 12.94
N ILE A 127 5.87 2.95 13.79
CA ILE A 127 5.37 1.66 14.26
C ILE A 127 5.06 1.74 15.74
N GLY A 128 3.82 1.39 16.09
CA GLY A 128 3.34 1.29 17.46
C GLY A 128 2.48 0.05 17.65
N LEU A 129 2.09 -0.21 18.91
CA LEU A 129 1.18 -1.30 19.23
C LEU A 129 -0.22 -0.98 18.71
N ASP A 130 -0.62 -1.70 17.66
CA ASP A 130 -1.93 -1.59 17.05
C ASP A 130 -2.33 -2.92 16.42
N HIS A 131 -3.63 -3.18 16.34
CA HIS A 131 -4.16 -4.43 15.77
C HIS A 131 -3.49 -5.70 16.31
N MET A 132 -3.13 -5.73 17.58
CA MET A 132 -2.33 -6.79 18.23
C MET A 132 -2.91 -8.19 18.03
N LYS A 133 -4.23 -8.31 17.92
CA LYS A 133 -4.93 -9.57 17.64
C LYS A 133 -4.48 -10.22 16.32
N TYR A 134 -4.05 -9.41 15.35
CA TYR A 134 -3.70 -9.86 13.99
C TYR A 134 -2.20 -9.79 13.70
N LEU A 135 -1.51 -8.78 14.24
CA LEU A 135 -0.12 -8.46 13.89
C LEU A 135 0.88 -8.93 14.94
N GLY A 136 0.41 -9.41 16.10
CA GLY A 136 1.26 -9.81 17.22
C GLY A 136 1.28 -8.78 18.35
N ASN A 137 1.88 -9.19 19.49
CA ASN A 137 1.80 -8.45 20.75
C ASN A 137 3.09 -7.68 21.08
N THR A 138 4.05 -7.63 20.16
CA THR A 138 5.32 -6.92 20.35
C THR A 138 5.60 -5.98 19.18
N ILE A 139 6.42 -4.96 19.41
CA ILE A 139 6.85 -4.01 18.39
C ILE A 139 7.57 -4.75 17.24
N GLU A 140 8.42 -5.73 17.56
CA GLU A 140 9.16 -6.50 16.57
C GLU A 140 8.23 -7.33 15.69
N ALA A 141 7.20 -7.95 16.25
CA ALA A 141 6.23 -8.74 15.48
C ALA A 141 5.46 -7.85 14.50
N ILE A 142 4.97 -6.69 14.98
CA ILE A 142 4.25 -5.70 14.15
C ILE A 142 5.19 -5.12 13.08
N ALA A 143 6.44 -4.83 13.43
CA ALA A 143 7.47 -4.36 12.50
C ALA A 143 7.75 -5.41 11.41
N GLY A 144 7.83 -6.69 11.77
CA GLY A 144 8.01 -7.79 10.83
C GLY A 144 6.87 -7.89 9.80
N GLU A 145 5.61 -7.76 10.24
CA GLU A 145 4.46 -7.74 9.33
C GLU A 145 4.51 -6.54 8.37
N LYS A 146 4.92 -5.36 8.86
CA LYS A 146 5.03 -4.15 8.02
C LYS A 146 6.24 -4.21 7.09
N ALA A 147 7.39 -4.68 7.56
CA ALA A 147 8.59 -4.88 6.76
C ALA A 147 8.39 -5.92 5.64
N GLY A 148 7.34 -6.75 5.72
CA GLY A 148 6.96 -7.69 4.67
C GLY A 148 6.58 -7.06 3.33
N ILE A 149 6.44 -5.73 3.24
CA ILE A 149 6.25 -5.03 1.95
C ILE A 149 7.56 -4.73 1.22
N ILE A 150 8.71 -4.89 1.87
CA ILE A 150 10.03 -4.69 1.24
C ILE A 150 10.23 -5.76 0.18
N LYS A 151 10.74 -5.38 -0.99
CA LYS A 151 11.02 -6.27 -2.11
C LYS A 151 12.50 -6.30 -2.42
N THR A 152 12.97 -7.41 -2.99
CA THR A 152 14.38 -7.61 -3.35
C THR A 152 14.89 -6.47 -4.24
N GLY A 153 15.95 -5.81 -3.81
CA GLY A 153 16.61 -4.72 -4.53
C GLY A 153 15.83 -3.40 -4.59
N VAL A 154 14.66 -3.31 -3.95
CA VAL A 154 13.86 -2.08 -3.91
C VAL A 154 14.19 -1.28 -2.66
N PRO A 155 14.59 0.00 -2.76
CA PRO A 155 14.95 0.81 -1.61
C PRO A 155 13.78 0.97 -0.63
N VAL A 156 14.10 1.03 0.66
CA VAL A 156 13.17 1.35 1.74
C VAL A 156 13.62 2.58 2.51
N VAL A 157 12.73 3.56 2.60
CA VAL A 157 12.86 4.75 3.46
C VAL A 157 12.01 4.53 4.70
N TYR A 158 12.57 4.73 5.89
CA TYR A 158 11.83 4.48 7.11
C TYR A 158 12.21 5.41 8.27
N HIS A 159 11.25 5.60 9.15
CA HIS A 159 11.40 6.15 10.50
C HIS A 159 10.30 5.55 11.38
N THR A 160 10.67 4.59 12.22
CA THR A 160 9.66 3.82 12.95
C THR A 160 9.37 4.37 14.34
N GLY A 161 10.19 5.26 14.87
CA GLY A 161 10.07 5.80 16.22
C GLY A 161 10.52 4.81 17.32
N SER A 162 11.06 3.64 16.97
CA SER A 162 11.53 2.59 17.90
C SER A 162 12.79 1.94 17.34
N LEU A 163 13.82 1.81 18.20
CA LEU A 163 15.07 1.15 17.82
C LEU A 163 14.88 -0.34 17.50
N GLU A 164 13.96 -1.00 18.19
CA GLU A 164 13.61 -2.41 17.96
C GLU A 164 12.97 -2.58 16.57
N ALA A 165 12.02 -1.70 16.22
CA ALA A 165 11.37 -1.73 14.91
C ALA A 165 12.35 -1.36 13.78
N ASP A 166 13.22 -0.36 14.00
CA ASP A 166 14.27 0.03 13.05
C ASP A 166 15.21 -1.14 12.75
N ALA A 167 15.60 -1.90 13.76
CA ALA A 167 16.43 -3.09 13.59
C ALA A 167 15.74 -4.16 12.74
N VAL A 168 14.44 -4.40 12.95
CA VAL A 168 13.66 -5.36 12.13
C VAL A 168 13.60 -4.91 10.66
N VAL A 169 13.28 -3.65 10.41
CA VAL A 169 13.22 -3.11 9.04
C VAL A 169 14.57 -3.21 8.35
N LYS A 170 15.64 -2.83 9.03
CA LYS A 170 17.02 -2.89 8.52
C LYS A 170 17.43 -4.33 8.18
N ASN A 171 17.21 -5.28 9.08
CA ASN A 171 17.54 -6.69 8.87
C ASN A 171 16.78 -7.28 7.68
N GLN A 172 15.49 -6.93 7.55
CA GLN A 172 14.68 -7.37 6.41
C GLN A 172 15.19 -6.79 5.09
N ALA A 173 15.58 -5.52 5.08
CA ALA A 173 16.14 -4.87 3.90
C ALA A 173 17.48 -5.51 3.49
N GLU A 174 18.37 -5.76 4.44
CA GLU A 174 19.65 -6.44 4.20
C GLU A 174 19.44 -7.84 3.61
N ALA A 175 18.51 -8.61 4.16
CA ALA A 175 18.17 -9.95 3.67
C ALA A 175 17.65 -9.95 2.22
N LEU A 176 17.06 -8.85 1.79
CA LEU A 176 16.52 -8.66 0.44
C LEU A 176 17.43 -7.83 -0.48
N ALA A 177 18.67 -7.55 -0.06
CA ALA A 177 19.60 -6.67 -0.79
C ALA A 177 18.95 -5.32 -1.19
N ALA A 178 18.07 -4.79 -0.33
CA ALA A 178 17.41 -3.51 -0.48
C ALA A 178 18.21 -2.43 0.25
N GLU A 179 18.38 -1.26 -0.36
CA GLU A 179 18.96 -0.10 0.32
C GLU A 179 18.02 0.39 1.42
N ALA A 180 18.54 0.51 2.65
CA ALA A 180 17.76 0.94 3.82
C ALA A 180 18.16 2.35 4.26
N ILE A 181 17.24 3.31 4.14
CA ILE A 181 17.47 4.73 4.44
C ILE A 181 16.64 5.12 5.66
N ASN A 182 17.28 5.24 6.84
CA ASN A 182 16.65 5.77 8.04
C ASN A 182 16.71 7.30 8.03
N VAL A 183 15.55 7.98 8.08
CA VAL A 183 15.46 9.44 8.03
C VAL A 183 15.51 10.11 9.41
N ALA A 184 15.71 9.35 10.49
CA ALA A 184 15.97 9.89 11.82
C ALA A 184 17.43 10.30 12.06
N ASN A 185 18.34 9.96 11.14
CA ASN A 185 19.78 10.21 11.23
C ASN A 185 20.23 11.26 10.24
#